data_a388493cae704ad8190c3706cab9b59f
#
_entry.id   a388493cae704ad8190c3706cab9b59f
#
_cell.length_a   1.000
_cell.length_b   1.000
_cell.length_c   1.000
_cell.angle_alpha   90.00
_cell.angle_beta   90.00
_cell.angle_gamma   90.00
#
_symmetry.space_group_name_H-M   'P 1'
#
loop_
_entity.id
_entity.type
_entity.pdbx_description
1 polymer ?
#
loop_
_entity_poly.entity_id
_entity_poly.type
_entity_poly.pdbx_seq_one_letter_code
_entity_poly.pdbx_strand_id
1 'polypeptide(L)'
;MNTASKTRHVFILFLADIVWGIAFVAQSKGGDAVGAFSFNGIRFLIGALCLLPVIKILDKKELTVNRPESKKQKKELWIAGSCCGIALFFASNLQQLGISMGAESGKAGFLTATYILMVPILGIFLKRKCKAKIWIGVFIALIGMYFLCMNGTFSLSGSDLLLLAGALCFAIQILVIDHFVSQVDAVRLSCIEFFVTGLGSCIVMIFTDMGPSAGGIAQWTQSLCTWDAWIPILYAGIFSSGVGYTLQIVGQKGLNPAVASVAMSLESVVSVIAGWILLGQMLGGREIFGCVLMFIAIIIAQLPDREYTK
;
A
#
# COMPACT_ATOMS: atom_id res chain seq x y z
N MET A 1 19.17 5.33 -14.48
CA MET A 1 19.35 5.68 -13.06
C MET A 1 20.63 5.01 -12.55
N ASN A 2 21.53 5.72 -11.89
CA ASN A 2 22.74 5.13 -11.31
C ASN A 2 22.40 4.31 -10.04
N THR A 3 23.36 3.47 -9.58
CA THR A 3 23.13 2.56 -8.43
C THR A 3 22.76 3.31 -7.16
N ALA A 4 23.43 4.42 -6.86
CA ALA A 4 23.14 5.24 -5.67
C ALA A 4 21.71 5.80 -5.68
N SER A 5 21.21 6.22 -6.84
CA SER A 5 19.83 6.68 -6.99
C SER A 5 18.82 5.53 -6.77
N LYS A 6 19.09 4.33 -7.29
CA LYS A 6 18.22 3.15 -7.05
C LYS A 6 18.13 2.81 -5.56
N THR A 7 19.27 2.73 -4.88
CA THR A 7 19.32 2.45 -3.43
C THR A 7 18.52 3.46 -2.61
N ARG A 8 18.61 4.76 -2.97
CA ARG A 8 17.81 5.82 -2.31
C ARG A 8 16.31 5.56 -2.46
N HIS A 9 15.84 5.24 -3.67
CA HIS A 9 14.42 4.99 -3.93
C HIS A 9 13.91 3.75 -3.19
N VAL A 10 14.70 2.67 -3.16
CA VAL A 10 14.36 1.47 -2.38
C VAL A 10 14.35 1.77 -0.88
N PHE A 11 15.26 2.59 -0.38
CA PHE A 11 15.23 3.02 1.03
C PHE A 11 13.97 3.83 1.37
N ILE A 12 13.49 4.67 0.43
CA ILE A 12 12.22 5.39 0.60
C ILE A 12 11.05 4.41 0.69
N LEU A 13 11.02 3.36 -0.13
CA LEU A 13 10.00 2.30 -0.05
C LEU A 13 10.08 1.55 1.29
N PHE A 14 11.28 1.22 1.76
CA PHE A 14 11.46 0.60 3.07
C PHE A 14 10.90 1.45 4.24
N LEU A 15 11.01 2.78 4.16
CA LEU A 15 10.36 3.66 5.15
C LEU A 15 8.83 3.56 5.08
N ALA A 16 8.25 3.39 3.90
CA ALA A 16 6.81 3.13 3.75
C ALA A 16 6.42 1.80 4.39
N ASP A 17 7.23 0.76 4.21
CA ASP A 17 7.00 -0.58 4.79
C ASP A 17 6.97 -0.56 6.32
N ILE A 18 7.83 0.26 6.95
CA ILE A 18 7.81 0.44 8.42
C ILE A 18 6.45 0.99 8.85
N VAL A 19 5.95 1.99 8.15
CA VAL A 19 4.66 2.60 8.47
C VAL A 19 3.51 1.63 8.23
N TRP A 20 3.54 0.88 7.14
CA TRP A 20 2.46 -0.04 6.77
C TRP A 20 2.45 -1.31 7.61
N GLY A 21 3.61 -1.85 7.97
CA GLY A 21 3.68 -3.02 8.85
C GLY A 21 2.99 -2.79 10.18
N ILE A 22 3.10 -1.57 10.75
CA ILE A 22 2.37 -1.18 11.96
C ILE A 22 0.87 -0.93 11.66
N ALA A 23 0.54 -0.47 10.45
CA ALA A 23 -0.82 -0.09 10.08
C ALA A 23 -1.81 -1.25 10.04
N PHE A 24 -1.36 -2.50 9.86
CA PHE A 24 -2.27 -3.67 9.89
C PHE A 24 -3.03 -3.79 11.20
N VAL A 25 -2.39 -3.49 12.33
CA VAL A 25 -3.05 -3.46 13.64
C VAL A 25 -4.12 -2.35 13.71
N ALA A 26 -3.81 -1.17 13.16
CA ALA A 26 -4.77 -0.07 13.09
C ALA A 26 -5.93 -0.38 12.15
N GLN A 27 -5.69 -1.05 11.03
CA GLN A 27 -6.73 -1.46 10.07
C GLN A 27 -7.71 -2.47 10.67
N SER A 28 -7.21 -3.46 11.41
CA SER A 28 -8.08 -4.42 12.11
C SER A 28 -8.97 -3.71 13.13
N LYS A 29 -8.36 -3.01 14.10
CA LYS A 29 -9.10 -2.31 15.15
C LYS A 29 -10.05 -1.23 14.62
N GLY A 30 -9.61 -0.45 13.64
CA GLY A 30 -10.40 0.62 13.07
C GLY A 30 -11.57 0.10 12.24
N GLY A 31 -11.36 -0.95 11.43
CA GLY A 31 -12.42 -1.61 10.67
C GLY A 31 -13.49 -2.24 11.55
N ASP A 32 -13.09 -2.86 12.67
CA ASP A 32 -14.02 -3.42 13.66
C ASP A 32 -14.84 -2.34 14.37
N ALA A 33 -14.25 -1.17 14.61
CA ALA A 33 -14.89 -0.07 15.32
C ALA A 33 -15.97 0.66 14.49
N VAL A 34 -15.69 0.95 13.20
CA VAL A 34 -16.55 1.86 12.40
C VAL A 34 -17.00 1.30 11.07
N GLY A 35 -16.58 0.08 10.72
CA GLY A 35 -16.81 -0.54 9.41
C GLY A 35 -15.70 -0.26 8.40
N ALA A 36 -15.62 -1.13 7.39
CA ALA A 36 -14.51 -1.15 6.43
C ALA A 36 -14.43 0.11 5.57
N PHE A 37 -15.56 0.53 5.01
CA PHE A 37 -15.62 1.70 4.13
C PHE A 37 -15.52 3.02 4.88
N SER A 38 -16.08 3.09 6.10
CA SER A 38 -15.96 4.24 7.00
C SER A 38 -14.50 4.47 7.38
N PHE A 39 -13.81 3.43 7.80
CA PHE A 39 -12.40 3.50 8.14
C PHE A 39 -11.56 3.97 6.95
N ASN A 40 -11.73 3.35 5.79
CA ASN A 40 -10.99 3.74 4.58
C ASN A 40 -11.36 5.14 4.08
N GLY A 41 -12.65 5.49 4.06
CA GLY A 41 -13.12 6.81 3.64
C GLY A 41 -12.50 7.92 4.46
N ILE A 42 -12.60 7.83 5.79
CA ILE A 42 -12.11 8.87 6.70
C ILE A 42 -10.58 8.94 6.68
N ARG A 43 -9.85 7.81 6.76
CA ARG A 43 -8.38 7.83 6.79
C ARG A 43 -7.76 8.40 5.52
N PHE A 44 -8.33 8.08 4.33
CA PHE A 44 -7.81 8.62 3.07
C PHE A 44 -8.13 10.10 2.90
N LEU A 45 -9.30 10.59 3.32
CA LEU A 45 -9.59 12.03 3.34
C LEU A 45 -8.66 12.78 4.30
N ILE A 46 -8.37 12.23 5.49
CA ILE A 46 -7.38 12.80 6.41
C ILE A 46 -6.00 12.85 5.73
N GLY A 47 -5.59 11.77 5.05
CA GLY A 47 -4.34 11.72 4.29
C GLY A 47 -4.26 12.82 3.23
N ALA A 48 -5.33 13.01 2.44
CA ALA A 48 -5.41 14.08 1.45
C ALA A 48 -5.29 15.48 2.11
N LEU A 49 -6.00 15.71 3.21
CA LEU A 49 -5.96 16.99 3.95
C LEU A 49 -4.56 17.27 4.52
N CYS A 50 -3.89 16.26 5.06
CA CYS A 50 -2.53 16.39 5.58
C CYS A 50 -1.51 16.77 4.50
N LEU A 51 -1.73 16.41 3.24
CA LEU A 51 -0.82 16.76 2.14
C LEU A 51 -0.99 18.21 1.65
N LEU A 52 -2.13 18.86 1.89
CA LEU A 52 -2.35 20.25 1.45
C LEU A 52 -1.31 21.24 2.03
N PRO A 53 -1.03 21.26 3.34
CA PRO A 53 0.03 22.10 3.87
C PRO A 53 1.42 21.70 3.37
N VAL A 54 1.70 20.40 3.18
CA VAL A 54 2.97 19.93 2.63
C VAL A 54 3.18 20.48 1.21
N ILE A 55 2.18 20.41 0.34
CA ILE A 55 2.22 20.98 -1.01
C ILE A 55 2.52 22.47 -0.97
N LYS A 56 1.85 23.23 -0.07
CA LYS A 56 2.11 24.69 0.07
C LYS A 56 3.55 24.99 0.54
N ILE A 57 4.08 24.18 1.46
CA ILE A 57 5.46 24.34 1.95
C ILE A 57 6.46 24.02 0.85
N LEU A 58 6.27 22.94 0.10
CA LEU A 58 7.14 22.58 -1.02
C LEU A 58 7.14 23.64 -2.12
N ASP A 59 5.97 24.20 -2.45
CA ASP A 59 5.86 25.30 -3.40
C ASP A 59 6.58 26.55 -2.95
N LYS A 60 6.40 26.93 -1.69
CA LYS A 60 7.06 28.12 -1.13
C LYS A 60 8.59 27.99 -1.09
N LYS A 61 9.09 26.76 -0.91
CA LYS A 61 10.52 26.44 -0.89
C LYS A 61 11.10 26.11 -2.28
N GLU A 62 10.29 26.20 -3.33
CA GLU A 62 10.68 25.83 -4.71
C GLU A 62 11.22 24.40 -4.85
N LEU A 63 10.78 23.50 -3.97
CA LEU A 63 11.17 22.08 -3.97
C LEU A 63 10.23 21.19 -4.78
N THR A 64 9.16 21.75 -5.32
CA THR A 64 8.17 21.01 -6.13
C THR A 64 8.76 20.62 -7.48
N VAL A 65 8.76 19.32 -7.75
CA VAL A 65 9.18 18.78 -9.05
C VAL A 65 7.94 18.56 -9.92
N ASN A 66 7.98 19.00 -11.19
CA ASN A 66 6.85 18.91 -12.15
C ASN A 66 5.59 19.64 -11.67
N ARG A 67 5.74 20.85 -11.12
CA ARG A 67 4.62 21.69 -10.72
C ARG A 67 3.72 21.96 -11.93
N PRO A 68 2.38 21.71 -11.84
CA PRO A 68 1.48 21.93 -12.97
C PRO A 68 1.17 23.43 -13.15
N GLU A 69 1.72 24.05 -14.17
CA GLU A 69 1.53 25.47 -14.48
C GLU A 69 0.40 25.69 -15.50
N SER A 70 0.35 24.85 -16.53
CA SER A 70 -0.64 24.95 -17.60
C SER A 70 -1.96 24.22 -17.28
N LYS A 71 -3.06 24.61 -17.96
CA LYS A 71 -4.34 23.88 -17.86
C LYS A 71 -4.21 22.42 -18.29
N LYS A 72 -3.35 22.13 -19.29
CA LYS A 72 -3.09 20.78 -19.77
C LYS A 72 -2.43 19.93 -18.68
N GLN A 73 -1.37 20.43 -18.06
CA GLN A 73 -0.67 19.74 -16.96
C GLN A 73 -1.58 19.50 -15.74
N LYS A 74 -2.44 20.46 -15.40
CA LYS A 74 -3.45 20.27 -14.35
C LYS A 74 -4.42 19.16 -14.69
N LYS A 75 -4.89 19.09 -15.94
CA LYS A 75 -5.77 18.02 -16.42
C LYS A 75 -5.06 16.66 -16.37
N GLU A 76 -3.82 16.57 -16.82
CA GLU A 76 -3.01 15.35 -16.78
C GLU A 76 -2.81 14.87 -15.33
N LEU A 77 -2.52 15.77 -14.40
CA LEU A 77 -2.40 15.46 -12.97
C LEU A 77 -3.71 14.91 -12.39
N TRP A 78 -4.88 15.52 -12.72
CA TRP A 78 -6.17 15.03 -12.27
C TRP A 78 -6.50 13.65 -12.86
N ILE A 79 -6.20 13.41 -14.14
CA ILE A 79 -6.36 12.09 -14.76
C ILE A 79 -5.48 11.06 -14.05
N ALA A 80 -4.20 11.37 -13.86
CA ALA A 80 -3.26 10.50 -13.19
C ALA A 80 -3.71 10.16 -11.77
N GLY A 81 -4.04 11.17 -10.94
CA GLY A 81 -4.50 10.98 -9.58
C GLY A 81 -5.82 10.23 -9.49
N SER A 82 -6.75 10.47 -10.43
CA SER A 82 -8.02 9.73 -10.47
C SER A 82 -7.81 8.26 -10.85
N CYS A 83 -6.97 7.97 -11.84
CA CYS A 83 -6.65 6.58 -12.19
C CYS A 83 -6.00 5.82 -11.03
N CYS A 84 -5.02 6.45 -10.34
CA CYS A 84 -4.39 5.88 -9.15
C CYS A 84 -5.43 5.70 -8.03
N GLY A 85 -6.27 6.71 -7.79
CA GLY A 85 -7.28 6.70 -6.73
C GLY A 85 -8.38 5.66 -6.95
N ILE A 86 -8.82 5.42 -8.18
CA ILE A 86 -9.76 4.35 -8.49
C ILE A 86 -9.12 2.98 -8.23
N ALA A 87 -7.88 2.78 -8.66
CA ALA A 87 -7.16 1.52 -8.40
C ALA A 87 -6.96 1.29 -6.90
N LEU A 88 -6.56 2.33 -6.15
CA LEU A 88 -6.39 2.27 -4.70
C LEU A 88 -7.72 2.08 -3.96
N PHE A 89 -8.82 2.66 -4.46
CA PHE A 89 -10.16 2.45 -3.91
C PHE A 89 -10.53 0.97 -3.90
N PHE A 90 -10.41 0.29 -5.03
CA PHE A 90 -10.70 -1.15 -5.08
C PHE A 90 -9.70 -1.94 -4.24
N ALA A 91 -8.41 -1.67 -4.35
CA ALA A 91 -7.37 -2.37 -3.61
C ALA A 91 -7.57 -2.30 -2.09
N SER A 92 -7.70 -1.09 -1.56
CA SER A 92 -7.79 -0.86 -0.12
C SER A 92 -9.12 -1.32 0.49
N ASN A 93 -10.25 -1.18 -0.25
CA ASN A 93 -11.53 -1.62 0.28
C ASN A 93 -11.71 -3.14 0.22
N LEU A 94 -11.23 -3.80 -0.83
CA LEU A 94 -11.21 -5.27 -0.88
C LEU A 94 -10.32 -5.86 0.22
N GLN A 95 -9.14 -5.27 0.45
CA GLN A 95 -8.26 -5.66 1.55
C GLN A 95 -8.95 -5.47 2.91
N GLN A 96 -9.52 -4.29 3.15
CA GLN A 96 -10.16 -3.97 4.42
C GLN A 96 -11.37 -4.87 4.69
N LEU A 97 -12.19 -5.17 3.67
CA LEU A 97 -13.30 -6.13 3.78
C LEU A 97 -12.78 -7.53 4.15
N GLY A 98 -11.71 -8.01 3.50
CA GLY A 98 -11.11 -9.28 3.85
C GLY A 98 -10.62 -9.34 5.29
N ILE A 99 -10.02 -8.26 5.81
CA ILE A 99 -9.60 -8.13 7.21
C ILE A 99 -10.82 -8.14 8.13
N SER A 100 -11.84 -7.32 7.85
CA SER A 100 -13.06 -7.22 8.66
C SER A 100 -13.92 -8.49 8.65
N MET A 101 -13.75 -9.39 7.66
CA MET A 101 -14.37 -10.72 7.64
C MET A 101 -13.60 -11.77 8.46
N GLY A 102 -12.64 -11.35 9.29
CA GLY A 102 -11.92 -12.21 10.23
C GLY A 102 -10.70 -12.90 9.65
N ALA A 103 -10.12 -12.39 8.55
CA ALA A 103 -8.83 -12.90 8.09
C ALA A 103 -7.74 -12.62 9.14
N GLU A 104 -6.98 -13.65 9.53
CA GLU A 104 -5.83 -13.50 10.41
C GLU A 104 -4.82 -12.50 9.80
N SER A 105 -4.29 -11.58 10.60
CA SER A 105 -3.42 -10.49 10.14
C SER A 105 -2.21 -11.01 9.34
N GLY A 106 -1.58 -12.10 9.77
CA GLY A 106 -0.46 -12.71 9.04
C GLY A 106 -0.89 -13.26 7.66
N LYS A 107 -2.04 -13.95 7.59
CA LYS A 107 -2.58 -14.47 6.35
C LYS A 107 -3.03 -13.34 5.41
N ALA A 108 -3.65 -12.29 5.96
CA ALA A 108 -4.04 -11.10 5.22
C ALA A 108 -2.82 -10.40 4.61
N GLY A 109 -1.74 -10.21 5.38
CA GLY A 109 -0.48 -9.69 4.90
C GLY A 109 0.14 -10.53 3.79
N PHE A 110 0.18 -11.86 3.94
CA PHE A 110 0.68 -12.79 2.92
C PHE A 110 -0.12 -12.69 1.61
N LEU A 111 -1.44 -12.80 1.70
CA LEU A 111 -2.31 -12.80 0.51
C LEU A 111 -2.27 -11.45 -0.21
N THR A 112 -2.27 -10.33 0.53
CA THR A 112 -2.11 -9.00 -0.07
C THR A 112 -0.76 -8.87 -0.76
N ALA A 113 0.33 -9.29 -0.11
CA ALA A 113 1.67 -9.17 -0.67
C ALA A 113 1.92 -10.07 -1.90
N THR A 114 0.97 -10.96 -2.28
CA THR A 114 1.02 -11.68 -3.55
C THR A 114 1.00 -10.76 -4.79
N TYR A 115 0.70 -9.45 -4.62
CA TYR A 115 0.91 -8.46 -5.70
C TYR A 115 2.35 -8.49 -6.26
N ILE A 116 3.33 -8.93 -5.48
CA ILE A 116 4.73 -9.10 -5.91
C ILE A 116 4.86 -10.04 -7.13
N LEU A 117 4.00 -11.05 -7.22
CA LEU A 117 3.94 -11.94 -8.38
C LEU A 117 3.10 -11.32 -9.51
N MET A 118 2.01 -10.63 -9.16
CA MET A 118 1.07 -10.07 -10.13
C MET A 118 1.67 -8.90 -10.91
N VAL A 119 2.47 -8.03 -10.26
CA VAL A 119 3.12 -6.87 -10.91
C VAL A 119 3.99 -7.27 -12.10
N PRO A 120 4.97 -8.20 -12.00
CA PRO A 120 5.76 -8.60 -13.17
C PRO A 120 4.93 -9.32 -14.23
N ILE A 121 3.92 -10.13 -13.84
CA ILE A 121 3.02 -10.80 -14.79
C ILE A 121 2.24 -9.77 -15.61
N LEU A 122 1.55 -8.83 -14.94
CA LEU A 122 0.83 -7.75 -15.62
C LEU A 122 1.78 -6.86 -16.43
N GLY A 123 3.00 -6.64 -15.94
CA GLY A 123 4.05 -5.89 -16.63
C GLY A 123 4.41 -6.48 -17.99
N ILE A 124 4.40 -7.81 -18.15
CA ILE A 124 4.65 -8.47 -19.44
C ILE A 124 3.58 -8.06 -20.46
N PHE A 125 2.31 -8.04 -20.10
CA PHE A 125 1.23 -7.59 -20.98
C PHE A 125 1.38 -6.12 -21.40
N LEU A 126 2.00 -5.30 -20.53
CA LEU A 126 2.35 -3.91 -20.82
C LEU A 126 3.71 -3.78 -21.54
N LYS A 127 4.24 -4.87 -22.10
CA LYS A 127 5.54 -4.94 -22.80
C LYS A 127 6.74 -4.49 -21.93
N ARG A 128 6.61 -4.56 -20.60
CA ARG A 128 7.71 -4.31 -19.67
C ARG A 128 8.63 -5.52 -19.62
N LYS A 129 9.92 -5.31 -19.80
CA LYS A 129 10.90 -6.41 -19.69
C LYS A 129 11.14 -6.72 -18.20
N CYS A 130 10.90 -7.96 -17.81
CA CYS A 130 11.23 -8.46 -16.49
C CYS A 130 12.39 -9.45 -16.60
N LYS A 131 13.51 -9.14 -15.95
CA LYS A 131 14.74 -9.95 -16.02
C LYS A 131 14.61 -11.16 -15.11
N ALA A 132 15.31 -12.26 -15.44
CA ALA A 132 15.28 -13.52 -14.68
C ALA A 132 15.58 -13.33 -13.19
N LYS A 133 16.52 -12.45 -12.82
CA LYS A 133 16.85 -12.14 -11.42
C LYS A 133 15.65 -11.60 -10.60
N ILE A 134 14.74 -10.84 -11.24
CA ILE A 134 13.54 -10.34 -10.58
C ILE A 134 12.61 -11.51 -10.29
N TRP A 135 12.43 -12.44 -11.23
CA TRP A 135 11.63 -13.66 -11.02
C TRP A 135 12.19 -14.53 -9.90
N ILE A 136 13.53 -14.67 -9.83
CA ILE A 136 14.21 -15.38 -8.73
C ILE A 136 13.89 -14.67 -7.40
N GLY A 137 14.04 -13.34 -7.35
CA GLY A 137 13.69 -12.54 -6.17
C GLY A 137 12.23 -12.71 -5.76
N VAL A 138 11.28 -12.61 -6.70
CA VAL A 138 9.84 -12.82 -6.47
C VAL A 138 9.58 -14.21 -5.87
N PHE A 139 10.18 -15.26 -6.44
CA PHE A 139 9.98 -16.63 -5.98
C PHE A 139 10.53 -16.84 -4.56
N ILE A 140 11.72 -16.32 -4.26
CA ILE A 140 12.31 -16.37 -2.92
C ILE A 140 11.46 -15.57 -1.92
N ALA A 141 10.96 -14.38 -2.32
CA ALA A 141 10.10 -13.57 -1.47
C ALA A 141 8.78 -14.28 -1.13
N LEU A 142 8.14 -14.94 -2.11
CA LEU A 142 6.92 -15.73 -1.87
C LEU A 142 7.16 -16.86 -0.87
N ILE A 143 8.27 -17.57 -0.98
CA ILE A 143 8.67 -18.60 -0.01
C ILE A 143 8.90 -17.96 1.36
N GLY A 144 9.65 -16.86 1.42
CA GLY A 144 9.90 -16.13 2.67
C GLY A 144 8.60 -15.68 3.36
N MET A 145 7.68 -15.07 2.61
CA MET A 145 6.38 -14.67 3.13
C MET A 145 5.53 -15.87 3.60
N TYR A 146 5.59 -17.00 2.91
CA TYR A 146 4.91 -18.21 3.35
C TYR A 146 5.40 -18.65 4.72
N PHE A 147 6.72 -18.73 4.93
CA PHE A 147 7.29 -19.08 6.23
C PHE A 147 6.98 -18.05 7.31
N LEU A 148 6.90 -16.77 6.94
CA LEU A 148 6.66 -15.64 7.85
C LEU A 148 5.20 -15.56 8.33
N CYS A 149 4.25 -15.74 7.43
CA CYS A 149 2.85 -15.37 7.68
C CYS A 149 1.89 -16.54 7.80
N MET A 150 2.27 -17.75 7.34
CA MET A 150 1.34 -18.90 7.29
C MET A 150 1.62 -19.91 8.38
N ASN A 151 0.72 -19.99 9.36
CA ASN A 151 0.75 -20.96 10.46
C ASN A 151 -0.41 -21.95 10.31
N GLY A 152 -0.20 -23.08 9.63
CA GLY A 152 -1.19 -24.15 9.54
C GLY A 152 -1.55 -24.61 8.13
N THR A 153 -2.73 -25.23 7.96
CA THR A 153 -3.21 -25.73 6.68
C THR A 153 -3.72 -24.59 5.80
N PHE A 154 -3.33 -24.62 4.53
CA PHE A 154 -3.81 -23.66 3.54
C PHE A 154 -5.27 -24.00 3.17
N SER A 155 -6.21 -23.19 3.66
CA SER A 155 -7.62 -23.24 3.25
C SER A 155 -8.01 -21.88 2.68
N LEU A 156 -8.69 -21.86 1.52
CA LEU A 156 -9.22 -20.63 0.92
C LEU A 156 -10.63 -20.37 1.44
N SER A 157 -10.82 -19.19 2.02
CA SER A 157 -12.11 -18.66 2.48
C SER A 157 -12.58 -17.49 1.60
N GLY A 158 -13.81 -17.04 1.80
CA GLY A 158 -14.32 -15.84 1.10
C GLY A 158 -13.48 -14.58 1.38
N SER A 159 -12.98 -14.42 2.61
CA SER A 159 -12.08 -13.34 2.97
C SER A 159 -10.75 -13.40 2.19
N ASP A 160 -10.23 -14.61 1.95
CA ASP A 160 -8.98 -14.80 1.19
C ASP A 160 -9.14 -14.39 -0.27
N LEU A 161 -10.29 -14.68 -0.88
CA LEU A 161 -10.59 -14.26 -2.26
C LEU A 161 -10.65 -12.73 -2.38
N LEU A 162 -11.19 -12.03 -1.37
CA LEU A 162 -11.19 -10.57 -1.34
C LEU A 162 -9.77 -10.02 -1.22
N LEU A 163 -8.93 -10.62 -0.39
CA LEU A 163 -7.52 -10.22 -0.24
C LEU A 163 -6.73 -10.45 -1.53
N LEU A 164 -6.93 -11.57 -2.22
CA LEU A 164 -6.29 -11.82 -3.52
C LEU A 164 -6.78 -10.87 -4.62
N ALA A 165 -8.08 -10.56 -4.65
CA ALA A 165 -8.62 -9.54 -5.55
C ALA A 165 -8.05 -8.14 -5.23
N GLY A 166 -7.92 -7.81 -3.94
CA GLY A 166 -7.24 -6.61 -3.47
C GLY A 166 -5.78 -6.56 -3.92
N ALA A 167 -5.05 -7.67 -3.80
CA ALA A 167 -3.66 -7.78 -4.27
C ALA A 167 -3.53 -7.51 -5.77
N LEU A 168 -4.47 -8.01 -6.59
CA LEU A 168 -4.52 -7.70 -8.02
C LEU A 168 -4.72 -6.19 -8.26
N CYS A 169 -5.63 -5.57 -7.52
CA CYS A 169 -5.86 -4.13 -7.62
C CYS A 169 -4.64 -3.31 -7.15
N PHE A 170 -3.92 -3.74 -6.11
CA PHE A 170 -2.64 -3.13 -5.72
C PHE A 170 -1.58 -3.28 -6.82
N ALA A 171 -1.50 -4.44 -7.47
CA ALA A 171 -0.58 -4.62 -8.59
C ALA A 171 -0.90 -3.67 -9.75
N ILE A 172 -2.17 -3.45 -10.05
CA ILE A 172 -2.62 -2.46 -11.03
C ILE A 172 -2.25 -1.05 -10.58
N GLN A 173 -2.51 -0.68 -9.33
CA GLN A 173 -2.17 0.63 -8.75
C GLN A 173 -0.66 0.92 -8.87
N ILE A 174 0.20 -0.04 -8.55
CA ILE A 174 1.66 0.07 -8.69
C ILE A 174 2.06 0.38 -10.15
N LEU A 175 1.44 -0.30 -11.13
CA LEU A 175 1.71 -0.08 -12.54
C LEU A 175 1.18 1.25 -13.06
N VAL A 176 0.02 1.71 -12.55
CA VAL A 176 -0.57 3.01 -12.87
C VAL A 176 0.31 4.14 -12.31
N ILE A 177 0.77 4.02 -11.08
CA ILE A 177 1.74 4.99 -10.49
C ILE A 177 2.99 5.06 -11.36
N ASP A 178 3.59 3.92 -11.72
CA ASP A 178 4.80 3.89 -12.56
C ASP A 178 4.61 4.61 -13.91
N HIS A 179 3.41 4.50 -14.49
CA HIS A 179 3.10 5.17 -15.74
C HIS A 179 3.10 6.70 -15.60
N PHE A 180 2.55 7.24 -14.51
CA PHE A 180 2.32 8.69 -14.38
C PHE A 180 3.37 9.43 -13.54
N VAL A 181 4.01 8.78 -12.57
CA VAL A 181 4.84 9.43 -11.54
C VAL A 181 6.02 10.24 -12.10
N SER A 182 6.52 9.90 -13.28
CA SER A 182 7.60 10.65 -13.94
C SER A 182 7.12 11.93 -14.62
N GLN A 183 5.81 12.05 -14.90
CA GLN A 183 5.22 13.12 -15.70
C GLN A 183 4.56 14.21 -14.85
N VAL A 184 4.16 13.88 -13.61
CA VAL A 184 3.42 14.77 -12.72
C VAL A 184 4.12 14.96 -11.37
N ASP A 185 3.66 15.92 -10.58
CA ASP A 185 4.12 16.11 -9.20
C ASP A 185 3.62 14.97 -8.30
N ALA A 186 4.55 14.26 -7.68
CA ALA A 186 4.25 13.05 -6.90
C ALA A 186 3.38 13.34 -5.67
N VAL A 187 3.60 14.46 -4.96
CA VAL A 187 2.85 14.77 -3.74
C VAL A 187 1.42 15.20 -4.06
N ARG A 188 1.24 15.95 -5.16
CA ARG A 188 -0.10 16.29 -5.65
C ARG A 188 -0.83 15.07 -6.21
N LEU A 189 -0.11 14.16 -6.88
CA LEU A 189 -0.66 12.88 -7.32
C LEU A 189 -1.24 12.12 -6.13
N SER A 190 -0.46 11.94 -5.04
CA SER A 190 -0.90 11.31 -3.79
C SER A 190 -2.14 12.00 -3.21
N CYS A 191 -2.15 13.32 -3.17
CA CYS A 191 -3.28 14.08 -2.62
C CYS A 191 -4.58 13.81 -3.38
N ILE A 192 -4.54 13.80 -4.72
CA ILE A 192 -5.72 13.50 -5.55
C ILE A 192 -6.10 12.03 -5.44
N GLU A 193 -5.13 11.12 -5.45
CA GLU A 193 -5.34 9.68 -5.24
C GLU A 193 -6.11 9.42 -3.95
N PHE A 194 -5.68 10.01 -2.83
CA PHE A 194 -6.37 9.84 -1.54
C PHE A 194 -7.74 10.49 -1.51
N PHE A 195 -7.89 11.66 -2.12
CA PHE A 195 -9.18 12.32 -2.22
C PHE A 195 -10.20 11.46 -3.00
N VAL A 196 -9.80 10.90 -4.13
CA VAL A 196 -10.67 10.03 -4.95
C VAL A 196 -10.99 8.73 -4.22
N THR A 197 -9.99 8.09 -3.61
CA THR A 197 -10.17 6.87 -2.81
C THR A 197 -11.08 7.11 -1.62
N GLY A 198 -10.83 8.18 -0.87
CA GLY A 198 -11.60 8.53 0.32
C GLY A 198 -13.04 8.88 -0.02
N LEU A 199 -13.27 9.71 -1.05
CA LEU A 199 -14.60 10.08 -1.52
C LEU A 199 -15.38 8.85 -1.99
N GLY A 200 -14.76 7.99 -2.80
CA GLY A 200 -15.38 6.74 -3.26
C GLY A 200 -15.77 5.83 -2.10
N SER A 201 -14.89 5.66 -1.09
CA SER A 201 -15.18 4.87 0.10
C SER A 201 -16.31 5.48 0.93
N CYS A 202 -16.34 6.81 1.11
CA CYS A 202 -17.43 7.49 1.81
C CYS A 202 -18.78 7.35 1.09
N ILE A 203 -18.81 7.33 -0.23
CA ILE A 203 -20.05 7.08 -0.98
C ILE A 203 -20.58 5.66 -0.68
N VAL A 204 -19.71 4.65 -0.73
CA VAL A 204 -20.11 3.26 -0.43
C VAL A 204 -20.50 3.10 1.05
N MET A 205 -19.77 3.73 1.98
CA MET A 205 -20.05 3.75 3.41
C MET A 205 -21.52 4.11 3.74
N ILE A 206 -22.10 5.07 3.00
CA ILE A 206 -23.49 5.50 3.22
C ILE A 206 -24.48 4.33 3.06
N PHE A 207 -24.20 3.43 2.12
CA PHE A 207 -25.07 2.30 1.79
C PHE A 207 -24.75 1.01 2.58
N THR A 208 -23.54 0.92 3.14
CA THR A 208 -23.04 -0.29 3.82
C THR A 208 -22.94 -0.08 5.33
N ASP A 209 -21.97 0.69 5.79
CA ASP A 209 -21.61 0.81 7.21
C ASP A 209 -22.62 1.67 8.00
N MET A 210 -23.12 2.77 7.40
CA MET A 210 -24.15 3.60 8.03
C MET A 210 -25.52 2.96 7.95
N GLY A 211 -25.83 2.31 6.82
CA GLY A 211 -27.19 1.85 6.51
C GLY A 211 -28.18 3.00 6.25
N PRO A 212 -29.29 2.73 5.54
CA PRO A 212 -30.25 3.77 5.13
C PRO A 212 -31.22 4.20 6.24
N SER A 213 -31.20 3.57 7.42
CA SER A 213 -32.15 3.86 8.51
C SER A 213 -31.60 4.92 9.47
N ALA A 214 -32.50 5.71 10.07
CA ALA A 214 -32.13 6.68 11.11
C ALA A 214 -31.41 6.01 12.30
N GLY A 215 -31.80 4.76 12.65
CA GLY A 215 -31.14 3.97 13.69
C GLY A 215 -29.70 3.58 13.30
N GLY A 216 -29.47 3.20 12.05
CA GLY A 216 -28.14 2.88 11.54
C GLY A 216 -27.21 4.10 11.57
N ILE A 217 -27.71 5.26 11.14
CA ILE A 217 -26.96 6.52 11.20
C ILE A 217 -26.59 6.88 12.65
N ALA A 218 -27.54 6.74 13.59
CA ALA A 218 -27.28 7.03 15.00
C ALA A 218 -26.22 6.09 15.60
N GLN A 219 -26.30 4.80 15.32
CA GLN A 219 -25.33 3.80 15.76
C GLN A 219 -23.94 4.08 15.17
N TRP A 220 -23.84 4.36 13.87
CA TRP A 220 -22.60 4.72 13.21
C TRP A 220 -22.00 6.00 13.80
N THR A 221 -22.82 7.04 14.05
CA THR A 221 -22.33 8.28 14.69
C THR A 221 -21.80 7.98 16.10
N GLN A 222 -22.48 7.12 16.87
CA GLN A 222 -22.01 6.72 18.19
C GLN A 222 -20.67 5.97 18.14
N SER A 223 -20.46 5.09 17.16
CA SER A 223 -19.18 4.38 17.00
C SER A 223 -18.02 5.33 16.72
N LEU A 224 -18.25 6.43 15.99
CA LEU A 224 -17.26 7.49 15.77
C LEU A 224 -16.99 8.37 17.01
N CYS A 225 -17.81 8.33 18.04
CA CYS A 225 -17.59 9.12 19.25
C CYS A 225 -16.63 8.46 20.26
N THR A 226 -15.83 7.46 19.84
CA THR A 226 -14.91 6.70 20.69
C THR A 226 -13.45 6.93 20.30
N TRP A 227 -12.55 6.91 21.28
CA TRP A 227 -11.10 6.94 21.00
C TRP A 227 -10.61 5.67 20.33
N ASP A 228 -11.27 4.55 20.56
CA ASP A 228 -10.96 3.27 19.90
C ASP A 228 -11.15 3.33 18.38
N ALA A 229 -12.04 4.19 17.90
CA ALA A 229 -12.19 4.49 16.48
C ALA A 229 -11.12 5.49 15.98
N TRP A 230 -10.94 6.62 16.71
CA TRP A 230 -10.10 7.71 16.21
C TRP A 230 -8.60 7.45 16.25
N ILE A 231 -8.08 6.72 17.26
CA ILE A 231 -6.65 6.42 17.32
C ILE A 231 -6.19 5.62 16.07
N PRO A 232 -6.85 4.50 15.69
CA PRO A 232 -6.54 3.81 14.45
C PRO A 232 -6.74 4.66 13.19
N ILE A 233 -7.84 5.43 13.12
CA ILE A 233 -8.15 6.30 11.97
C ILE A 233 -7.07 7.38 11.78
N LEU A 234 -6.68 8.07 12.85
CA LEU A 234 -5.64 9.11 12.78
C LEU A 234 -4.28 8.53 12.43
N TYR A 235 -3.91 7.41 13.03
CA TYR A 235 -2.67 6.72 12.65
C TYR A 235 -2.69 6.34 11.16
N ALA A 236 -3.75 5.68 10.71
CA ALA A 236 -3.87 5.25 9.33
C ALA A 236 -4.00 6.43 8.35
N GLY A 237 -4.69 7.51 8.73
CA GLY A 237 -4.85 8.70 7.90
C GLY A 237 -3.56 9.50 7.74
N ILE A 238 -2.88 9.81 8.84
CA ILE A 238 -1.68 10.65 8.83
C ILE A 238 -0.46 9.85 8.38
N PHE A 239 -0.18 8.71 9.03
CA PHE A 239 1.03 7.96 8.77
C PHE A 239 0.87 6.98 7.61
N SER A 240 -0.11 6.07 7.64
CA SER A 240 -0.26 5.06 6.57
C SER A 240 -0.66 5.69 5.24
N SER A 241 -1.70 6.52 5.20
CA SER A 241 -2.12 7.21 3.98
C SER A 241 -1.19 8.40 3.67
N GLY A 242 -1.12 9.40 4.54
CA GLY A 242 -0.38 10.63 4.28
C GLY A 242 1.11 10.41 4.02
N VAL A 243 1.80 9.66 4.86
CA VAL A 243 3.24 9.39 4.72
C VAL A 243 3.50 8.16 3.87
N GLY A 244 2.95 7.00 4.21
CA GLY A 244 3.30 5.70 3.60
C GLY A 244 3.07 5.68 2.08
N TYR A 245 1.85 5.93 1.61
CA TYR A 245 1.57 5.96 0.16
C TYR A 245 2.28 7.10 -0.58
N THR A 246 2.52 8.25 0.06
CA THR A 246 3.33 9.31 -0.55
C THR A 246 4.78 8.86 -0.73
N LEU A 247 5.35 8.19 0.26
CA LEU A 247 6.68 7.57 0.13
C LEU A 247 6.69 6.48 -0.96
N GLN A 248 5.63 5.70 -1.10
CA GLN A 248 5.49 4.75 -2.20
C GLN A 248 5.61 5.44 -3.56
N ILE A 249 4.80 6.47 -3.82
CA ILE A 249 4.79 7.18 -5.09
C ILE A 249 6.16 7.81 -5.38
N VAL A 250 6.76 8.47 -4.39
CA VAL A 250 8.11 9.06 -4.53
C VAL A 250 9.16 7.97 -4.72
N GLY A 251 9.08 6.87 -3.98
CA GLY A 251 10.02 5.76 -4.04
C GLY A 251 9.94 4.96 -5.34
N GLN A 252 8.75 4.84 -5.93
CA GLN A 252 8.58 4.14 -7.21
C GLN A 252 9.15 4.91 -8.41
N LYS A 253 9.36 6.23 -8.28
CA LYS A 253 9.82 7.07 -9.38
C LYS A 253 11.15 6.57 -9.97
N GLY A 254 11.09 6.09 -11.22
CA GLY A 254 12.27 5.60 -11.95
C GLY A 254 12.78 4.21 -11.53
N LEU A 255 12.09 3.50 -10.63
CA LEU A 255 12.31 2.08 -10.37
C LEU A 255 11.50 1.22 -11.35
N ASN A 256 12.00 0.00 -11.60
CA ASN A 256 11.15 -1.01 -12.24
C ASN A 256 10.03 -1.42 -11.26
N PRO A 257 8.74 -1.44 -11.68
CA PRO A 257 7.62 -1.77 -10.81
C PRO A 257 7.76 -3.11 -10.08
N ALA A 258 8.34 -4.12 -10.73
CA ALA A 258 8.58 -5.42 -10.11
C ALA A 258 9.68 -5.35 -9.02
N VAL A 259 10.69 -4.47 -9.17
CA VAL A 259 11.67 -4.22 -8.09
C VAL A 259 11.02 -3.48 -6.93
N ALA A 260 10.16 -2.51 -7.23
CA ALA A 260 9.42 -1.77 -6.22
C ALA A 260 8.49 -2.71 -5.43
N SER A 261 7.75 -3.61 -6.10
CA SER A 261 6.86 -4.57 -5.44
C SER A 261 7.62 -5.55 -4.52
N VAL A 262 8.83 -6.01 -4.94
CA VAL A 262 9.68 -6.84 -4.06
C VAL A 262 10.16 -6.04 -2.85
N ALA A 263 10.53 -4.77 -3.03
CA ALA A 263 10.94 -3.92 -1.91
C ALA A 263 9.79 -3.71 -0.92
N MET A 264 8.60 -3.34 -1.40
CA MET A 264 7.41 -3.10 -0.58
C MET A 264 6.89 -4.35 0.14
N SER A 265 7.24 -5.56 -0.28
CA SER A 265 6.85 -6.78 0.46
C SER A 265 7.52 -6.91 1.84
N LEU A 266 8.52 -6.06 2.16
CA LEU A 266 9.09 -5.96 3.52
C LEU A 266 8.09 -5.47 4.58
N GLU A 267 6.97 -4.89 4.18
CA GLU A 267 5.88 -4.58 5.12
C GLU A 267 5.48 -5.79 5.96
N SER A 268 5.52 -7.00 5.36
CA SER A 268 5.22 -8.26 6.06
C SER A 268 6.25 -8.57 7.15
N VAL A 269 7.53 -8.30 6.91
CA VAL A 269 8.60 -8.48 7.91
C VAL A 269 8.41 -7.49 9.05
N VAL A 270 8.14 -6.22 8.72
CA VAL A 270 7.89 -5.17 9.73
C VAL A 270 6.63 -5.48 10.54
N SER A 271 5.57 -6.00 9.90
CA SER A 271 4.33 -6.40 10.57
C SER A 271 4.59 -7.46 11.65
N VAL A 272 5.41 -8.48 11.36
CA VAL A 272 5.75 -9.53 12.31
C VAL A 272 6.62 -8.99 13.44
N ILE A 273 7.61 -8.14 13.13
CA ILE A 273 8.44 -7.48 14.17
C ILE A 273 7.58 -6.57 15.05
N ALA A 274 6.65 -5.82 14.46
CA ALA A 274 5.72 -4.99 15.23
C ALA A 274 4.81 -5.83 16.13
N GLY A 275 4.32 -6.97 15.66
CA GLY A 275 3.57 -7.95 16.47
C GLY A 275 4.38 -8.47 17.66
N TRP A 276 5.66 -8.77 17.44
CA TRP A 276 6.56 -9.19 18.52
C TRP A 276 6.75 -8.08 19.59
N ILE A 277 7.07 -6.86 19.16
CA ILE A 277 7.38 -5.75 20.07
C ILE A 277 6.10 -5.20 20.75
N LEU A 278 5.00 -5.03 20.00
CA LEU A 278 3.80 -4.33 20.48
C LEU A 278 2.77 -5.27 21.11
N LEU A 279 2.73 -6.54 20.67
CA LEU A 279 1.74 -7.52 21.10
C LEU A 279 2.36 -8.69 21.88
N GLY A 280 3.69 -8.70 22.08
CA GLY A 280 4.39 -9.78 22.79
C GLY A 280 4.36 -11.12 22.07
N GLN A 281 4.09 -11.15 20.76
CA GLN A 281 4.08 -12.39 19.96
C GLN A 281 5.51 -12.93 19.81
N MET A 282 5.73 -14.19 20.16
CA MET A 282 7.07 -14.78 20.06
C MET A 282 7.43 -15.09 18.61
N LEU A 283 8.62 -14.64 18.18
CA LEU A 283 9.20 -15.00 16.89
C LEU A 283 9.86 -16.37 17.00
N GLY A 284 9.35 -17.34 16.26
CA GLY A 284 9.96 -18.66 16.12
C GLY A 284 11.06 -18.69 15.05
N GLY A 285 11.79 -19.80 14.98
CA GLY A 285 12.83 -19.99 13.97
C GLY A 285 12.29 -19.97 12.53
N ARG A 286 11.02 -20.31 12.35
CA ARG A 286 10.32 -20.30 11.06
C ARG A 286 10.13 -18.87 10.54
N GLU A 287 9.64 -17.97 11.39
CA GLU A 287 9.43 -16.56 11.05
C GLU A 287 10.76 -15.86 10.79
N ILE A 288 11.79 -16.14 11.58
CA ILE A 288 13.15 -15.60 11.37
C ILE A 288 13.70 -16.07 10.01
N PHE A 289 13.52 -17.35 9.66
CA PHE A 289 13.93 -17.87 8.35
C PHE A 289 13.19 -17.16 7.21
N GLY A 290 11.87 -16.92 7.35
CA GLY A 290 11.08 -16.14 6.43
C GLY A 290 11.62 -14.72 6.22
N CYS A 291 11.95 -14.01 7.31
CA CYS A 291 12.57 -12.68 7.25
C CYS A 291 13.88 -12.68 6.45
N VAL A 292 14.78 -13.65 6.72
CA VAL A 292 16.06 -13.76 6.01
C VAL A 292 15.84 -13.96 4.51
N LEU A 293 14.91 -14.83 4.12
CA LEU A 293 14.57 -15.04 2.69
C LEU A 293 14.04 -13.76 2.04
N MET A 294 13.21 -12.98 2.72
CA MET A 294 12.70 -11.70 2.22
C MET A 294 13.83 -10.70 1.94
N PHE A 295 14.78 -10.55 2.86
CA PHE A 295 15.96 -9.70 2.65
C PHE A 295 16.83 -10.18 1.48
N ILE A 296 17.07 -11.49 1.36
CA ILE A 296 17.81 -12.08 0.23
C ILE A 296 17.10 -11.78 -1.09
N ALA A 297 15.78 -11.92 -1.14
CA ALA A 297 14.97 -11.64 -2.33
C ALA A 297 15.17 -10.20 -2.83
N ILE A 298 15.15 -9.22 -1.92
CA ILE A 298 15.35 -7.81 -2.26
C ILE A 298 16.76 -7.56 -2.78
N ILE A 299 17.78 -8.11 -2.13
CA ILE A 299 19.16 -7.98 -2.58
C ILE A 299 19.29 -8.53 -4.01
N ILE A 300 18.76 -9.71 -4.30
CA ILE A 300 18.81 -10.34 -5.63
C ILE A 300 18.09 -9.46 -6.67
N ALA A 301 16.89 -8.96 -6.36
CA ALA A 301 16.12 -8.11 -7.28
C ALA A 301 16.84 -6.79 -7.62
N GLN A 302 17.70 -6.28 -6.72
CA GLN A 302 18.43 -5.03 -6.88
C GLN A 302 19.82 -5.18 -7.48
N LEU A 303 20.38 -6.38 -7.58
CA LEU A 303 21.73 -6.59 -8.12
C LEU A 303 21.89 -5.86 -9.47
N PRO A 304 23.02 -5.17 -9.69
CA PRO A 304 23.30 -4.58 -10.99
C PRO A 304 23.31 -5.64 -12.08
N ASP A 305 22.89 -5.27 -13.28
CA ASP A 305 22.98 -6.16 -14.42
C ASP A 305 24.47 -6.33 -14.74
N ARG A 306 24.93 -7.56 -14.90
CA ARG A 306 26.22 -7.80 -15.55
C ARG A 306 26.06 -7.32 -16.99
N GLU A 307 26.63 -6.17 -17.34
CA GLU A 307 26.92 -5.84 -18.73
C GLU A 307 27.92 -6.87 -19.19
N TYR A 308 27.48 -7.81 -20.03
CA TYR A 308 28.42 -8.55 -20.87
C TYR A 308 28.99 -7.52 -21.84
N THR A 309 30.16 -6.96 -21.49
CA THR A 309 31.03 -6.32 -22.48
C THR A 309 31.29 -7.35 -23.57
N LYS A 310 30.61 -7.20 -24.73
CA LYS A 310 30.95 -7.85 -25.96
C LYS A 310 32.05 -7.06 -26.66
#